data_7351bef16679f4529a5531cc9982c25a
#
_entry.id   7351bef16679f4529a5531cc9982c25a
#
_cell.length_a   1.000
_cell.length_b   1.000
_cell.length_c   1.000
_cell.angle_alpha   90.00
_cell.angle_beta   90.00
_cell.angle_gamma   90.00
#
_symmetry.space_group_name_H-M   'P 1'
#
loop_
_entity.id
_entity.type
_entity.pdbx_description
1 polymer ?
#
loop_
_entity_poly.entity_id
_entity_poly.type
_entity_poly.pdbx_seq_one_letter_code
_entity_poly.pdbx_strand_id
1 'polypeptide(L)'
;MKELHKPADPARVREIAEGYYRSGQFYCSEAIVKTINDEFALDYPDDVVRMASGFPIGIGSAGCACGAVTGGVMALGMVFGRKEPGDPSIDRCLGLARELHALFTRRHGCLCCRTLTHGMVLKSPEHLRQCIAFTGEVAEETAKIILREMGETPRN
;
A
#
# COMPACT_ATOMS: atom_id res chain seq x y z
N MET A 1 14.51 -24.40 -14.66
CA MET A 1 14.91 -23.95 -13.30
C MET A 1 14.07 -22.74 -12.95
N LYS A 2 13.24 -22.84 -11.92
CA LYS A 2 12.64 -21.62 -11.34
C LYS A 2 13.80 -20.83 -10.77
N GLU A 3 14.04 -19.63 -11.28
CA GLU A 3 14.91 -18.68 -10.59
C GLU A 3 14.44 -18.60 -9.15
N LEU A 4 15.35 -18.83 -8.20
CA LEU A 4 15.10 -18.60 -6.80
C LEU A 4 14.70 -17.12 -6.67
N HIS A 5 13.40 -16.86 -6.55
CA HIS A 5 12.90 -15.52 -6.31
C HIS A 5 13.55 -15.02 -5.03
N LYS A 6 14.40 -14.01 -5.19
CA LYS A 6 14.98 -13.31 -4.06
C LYS A 6 13.82 -12.73 -3.26
N PRO A 7 13.74 -12.99 -1.95
CA PRO A 7 12.65 -12.42 -1.15
C PRO A 7 12.61 -10.91 -1.32
N ALA A 8 11.41 -10.35 -1.38
CA ALA A 8 11.22 -8.91 -1.51
C ALA A 8 11.90 -8.16 -0.37
N ASP A 9 12.51 -7.04 -0.68
CA ASP A 9 13.16 -6.16 0.28
C ASP A 9 12.22 -4.98 0.59
N PRO A 10 11.76 -4.81 1.83
CA PRO A 10 10.87 -3.70 2.20
C PRO A 10 11.41 -2.31 1.86
N ALA A 11 12.72 -2.08 2.01
CA ALA A 11 13.35 -0.81 1.66
C ALA A 11 13.29 -0.56 0.14
N ARG A 12 13.51 -1.59 -0.66
CA ARG A 12 13.36 -1.52 -2.12
C ARG A 12 11.91 -1.28 -2.54
N VAL A 13 10.97 -1.96 -1.90
CA VAL A 13 9.52 -1.76 -2.12
C VAL A 13 9.16 -0.28 -1.89
N ARG A 14 9.66 0.31 -0.81
CA ARG A 14 9.49 1.73 -0.52
C ARG A 14 9.99 2.61 -1.66
N GLU A 15 11.24 2.43 -2.07
CA GLU A 15 11.85 3.24 -3.13
C GLU A 15 11.08 3.17 -4.45
N ILE A 16 10.64 1.98 -4.84
CA ILE A 16 9.89 1.79 -6.09
C ILE A 16 8.54 2.49 -6.02
N ALA A 17 7.80 2.31 -4.92
CA ALA A 17 6.48 2.96 -4.74
C ALA A 17 6.59 4.49 -4.72
N GLU A 18 7.58 5.04 -4.00
CA GLU A 18 7.86 6.47 -4.00
C GLU A 18 8.21 6.98 -5.40
N GLY A 19 9.00 6.22 -6.15
CA GLY A 19 9.40 6.54 -7.51
C GLY A 19 8.22 6.62 -8.47
N TYR A 20 7.26 5.72 -8.38
CA TYR A 20 6.04 5.77 -9.18
C TYR A 20 5.22 7.03 -8.91
N TYR A 21 5.08 7.42 -7.66
CA TYR A 21 4.37 8.65 -7.33
C TYR A 21 5.13 9.89 -7.79
N ARG A 22 6.43 9.94 -7.50
CA ARG A 22 7.30 11.08 -7.84
C ARG A 22 7.35 11.34 -9.33
N SER A 23 7.37 10.29 -10.14
CA SER A 23 7.42 10.39 -11.62
C SER A 23 6.07 10.76 -12.23
N GLY A 24 4.97 10.76 -11.46
CA GLY A 24 3.63 11.02 -11.96
C GLY A 24 2.98 9.84 -12.68
N GLN A 25 3.59 8.66 -12.67
CA GLN A 25 3.03 7.48 -13.33
C GLN A 25 1.80 6.94 -12.57
N PHE A 26 1.84 6.95 -11.23
CA PHE A 26 0.77 6.47 -10.37
C PHE A 26 0.61 7.38 -9.15
N TYR A 27 -0.60 7.41 -8.62
CA TYR A 27 -0.85 7.92 -7.27
C TYR A 27 -0.57 6.87 -6.20
N CYS A 28 -0.78 7.22 -4.93
CA CYS A 28 -0.43 6.41 -3.76
C CYS A 28 -0.95 4.98 -3.80
N SER A 29 -2.25 4.79 -3.95
CA SER A 29 -2.87 3.46 -3.94
C SER A 29 -2.43 2.58 -5.11
N GLU A 30 -2.38 3.15 -6.29
CA GLU A 30 -1.93 2.47 -7.51
C GLU A 30 -0.46 2.04 -7.41
N ALA A 31 0.40 2.96 -6.96
CA ALA A 31 1.84 2.70 -6.79
C ALA A 31 2.09 1.53 -5.84
N ILE A 32 1.36 1.45 -4.73
CA ILE A 32 1.51 0.38 -3.75
C ILE A 32 1.07 -0.96 -4.34
N VAL A 33 -0.10 -1.00 -4.96
CA VAL A 33 -0.63 -2.22 -5.57
C VAL A 33 0.31 -2.74 -6.66
N LYS A 34 0.76 -1.85 -7.54
CA LYS A 34 1.72 -2.21 -8.62
C LYS A 34 3.01 -2.78 -8.04
N THR A 35 3.59 -2.09 -7.06
CA THR A 35 4.88 -2.48 -6.49
C THR A 35 4.78 -3.82 -5.76
N ILE A 36 3.75 -4.02 -4.96
CA ILE A 36 3.56 -5.29 -4.24
C ILE A 36 3.32 -6.44 -5.20
N ASN A 37 2.50 -6.23 -6.23
CA ASN A 37 2.26 -7.27 -7.24
C ASN A 37 3.56 -7.73 -7.91
N ASP A 38 4.40 -6.78 -8.32
CA ASP A 38 5.65 -7.08 -9.01
C ASP A 38 6.71 -7.67 -8.08
N GLU A 39 6.97 -7.05 -6.95
CA GLU A 39 8.08 -7.43 -6.04
C GLU A 39 7.82 -8.75 -5.31
N PHE A 40 6.56 -9.12 -5.10
CA PHE A 40 6.18 -10.42 -4.53
C PHE A 40 5.79 -11.46 -5.58
N ALA A 41 5.87 -11.12 -6.87
CA ALA A 41 5.52 -12.01 -7.98
C ALA A 41 4.13 -12.66 -7.80
N LEU A 42 3.13 -11.84 -7.47
CA LEU A 42 1.78 -12.34 -7.21
C LEU A 42 1.05 -12.76 -8.48
N ASP A 43 1.56 -12.36 -9.65
CA ASP A 43 1.04 -12.72 -10.97
C ASP A 43 -0.40 -12.27 -11.26
N TYR A 44 -0.87 -11.23 -10.56
CA TYR A 44 -2.11 -10.59 -10.96
C TYR A 44 -1.89 -9.83 -12.29
N PRO A 45 -2.87 -9.83 -13.19
CA PRO A 45 -2.82 -8.98 -14.37
C PRO A 45 -2.65 -7.51 -14.00
N ASP A 46 -2.02 -6.72 -14.88
CA ASP A 46 -1.83 -5.28 -14.64
C ASP A 46 -3.14 -4.52 -14.42
N ASP A 47 -4.26 -5.06 -14.88
CA ASP A 47 -5.59 -4.52 -14.63
C ASP A 47 -5.93 -4.41 -13.14
N VAL A 48 -5.27 -5.15 -12.25
CA VAL A 48 -5.47 -5.02 -10.81
C VAL A 48 -5.15 -3.61 -10.31
N VAL A 49 -4.18 -2.95 -10.92
CA VAL A 49 -3.79 -1.57 -10.57
C VAL A 49 -4.93 -0.58 -10.84
N ARG A 50 -5.71 -0.82 -11.90
CA ARG A 50 -6.88 0.00 -12.23
C ARG A 50 -7.93 0.01 -11.12
N MET A 51 -8.06 -1.09 -10.38
CA MET A 51 -8.98 -1.20 -9.25
C MET A 51 -8.61 -0.26 -8.10
N ALA A 52 -7.36 0.18 -8.04
CA ALA A 52 -6.88 1.14 -7.05
C ALA A 52 -7.06 2.62 -7.47
N SER A 53 -7.42 2.89 -8.72
CA SER A 53 -7.41 4.24 -9.29
C SER A 53 -8.46 5.19 -8.68
N GLY A 54 -9.46 4.70 -7.99
CA GLY A 54 -10.49 5.52 -7.34
C GLY A 54 -10.14 5.97 -5.92
N PHE A 55 -9.11 5.43 -5.29
CA PHE A 55 -8.77 5.72 -3.90
C PHE A 55 -7.95 7.00 -3.66
N PRO A 56 -7.12 7.49 -4.60
CA PRO A 56 -6.26 8.64 -4.34
C PRO A 56 -7.01 9.89 -3.88
N ILE A 57 -6.27 10.68 -3.08
CA ILE A 57 -6.74 11.94 -2.47
C ILE A 57 -8.00 11.71 -1.62
N GLY A 58 -7.95 10.64 -0.85
CA GLY A 58 -8.99 10.30 0.11
C GLY A 58 -10.31 9.89 -0.55
N ILE A 59 -10.27 8.95 -1.48
CA ILE A 59 -11.38 8.42 -2.27
C ILE A 59 -11.91 9.50 -3.23
N GLY A 60 -11.40 9.47 -4.44
CA GLY A 60 -11.87 10.35 -5.51
C GLY A 60 -11.78 11.84 -5.18
N SER A 61 -10.73 12.26 -4.47
CA SER A 61 -10.51 13.63 -4.01
C SER A 61 -11.54 14.13 -2.97
N ALA A 62 -12.28 13.21 -2.33
CA ALA A 62 -13.25 13.56 -1.29
C ALA A 62 -12.60 13.92 0.06
N GLY A 63 -11.29 13.74 0.22
CA GLY A 63 -10.59 14.06 1.45
C GLY A 63 -10.88 13.10 2.61
N CYS A 64 -11.27 11.87 2.31
CA CYS A 64 -11.56 10.82 3.29
C CYS A 64 -10.32 9.95 3.57
N ALA A 65 -10.44 8.63 3.52
CA ALA A 65 -9.34 7.72 3.86
C ALA A 65 -8.12 7.90 2.95
N CYS A 66 -6.93 8.02 3.55
CA CYS A 66 -5.66 8.14 2.82
C CYS A 66 -5.47 7.01 1.82
N GLY A 67 -5.21 7.35 0.56
CA GLY A 67 -5.02 6.39 -0.52
C GLY A 67 -3.81 5.48 -0.35
N ALA A 68 -2.81 5.88 0.40
CA ALA A 68 -1.70 5.00 0.77
C ALA A 68 -2.20 3.84 1.65
N VAL A 69 -3.01 4.14 2.67
CA VAL A 69 -3.55 3.10 3.56
C VAL A 69 -4.51 2.19 2.81
N THR A 70 -5.44 2.73 2.03
CA THR A 70 -6.38 1.90 1.24
C THR A 70 -5.65 1.05 0.19
N GLY A 71 -4.60 1.58 -0.43
CA GLY A 71 -3.74 0.82 -1.33
C GLY A 71 -3.02 -0.34 -0.64
N GLY A 72 -2.49 -0.10 0.56
CA GLY A 72 -1.89 -1.14 1.38
C GLY A 72 -2.89 -2.22 1.79
N VAL A 73 -4.10 -1.83 2.19
CA VAL A 73 -5.18 -2.77 2.51
C VAL A 73 -5.54 -3.62 1.28
N MET A 74 -5.65 -3.01 0.13
CA MET A 74 -5.90 -3.76 -1.12
C MET A 74 -4.77 -4.75 -1.41
N ALA A 75 -3.52 -4.36 -1.25
CA ALA A 75 -2.36 -5.24 -1.44
C ALA A 75 -2.37 -6.43 -0.45
N LEU A 76 -2.74 -6.20 0.81
CA LEU A 76 -2.93 -7.28 1.78
C LEU A 76 -4.04 -8.25 1.33
N GLY A 77 -5.12 -7.74 0.77
CA GLY A 77 -6.19 -8.55 0.20
C GLY A 77 -5.73 -9.42 -0.97
N MET A 78 -4.82 -8.92 -1.79
CA MET A 78 -4.24 -9.69 -2.90
C MET A 78 -3.50 -10.93 -2.41
N VAL A 79 -2.89 -10.87 -1.24
CA VAL A 79 -2.10 -11.98 -0.66
C VAL A 79 -2.95 -12.85 0.27
N PHE A 80 -3.74 -12.24 1.14
CA PHE A 80 -4.43 -12.92 2.26
C PHE A 80 -5.95 -12.93 2.14
N GLY A 81 -6.51 -12.36 1.08
CA GLY A 81 -7.94 -12.36 0.85
C GLY A 81 -8.48 -13.78 0.66
N ARG A 82 -9.72 -14.01 1.06
CA ARG A 82 -10.38 -15.30 0.84
C ARG A 82 -10.59 -15.54 -0.66
N LYS A 83 -10.42 -16.79 -1.09
CA LYS A 83 -10.61 -17.20 -2.49
C LYS A 83 -12.01 -17.70 -2.77
N GLU A 84 -12.67 -18.22 -1.72
CA GLU A 84 -14.00 -18.82 -1.84
C GLU A 84 -15.02 -18.04 -1.01
N PRO A 85 -16.29 -17.97 -1.47
CA PRO A 85 -17.35 -17.37 -0.67
C PRO A 85 -17.50 -18.08 0.69
N GLY A 86 -17.64 -17.29 1.75
CA GLY A 86 -17.84 -17.83 3.10
C GLY A 86 -16.58 -18.37 3.79
N ASP A 87 -15.43 -18.33 3.14
CA ASP A 87 -14.18 -18.83 3.73
C ASP A 87 -13.80 -18.00 4.96
N PRO A 88 -13.62 -18.63 6.14
CA PRO A 88 -13.22 -17.93 7.37
C PRO A 88 -11.81 -17.35 7.32
N SER A 89 -10.99 -17.66 6.32
CA SER A 89 -9.68 -17.04 6.12
C SER A 89 -9.73 -15.52 5.97
N ILE A 90 -10.92 -14.96 5.70
CA ILE A 90 -11.11 -13.51 5.71
C ILE A 90 -10.70 -12.87 7.03
N ASP A 91 -10.88 -13.55 8.16
CA ASP A 91 -10.56 -13.02 9.48
C ASP A 91 -9.08 -12.66 9.62
N ARG A 92 -8.20 -13.45 9.01
CA ARG A 92 -6.77 -13.13 8.94
C ARG A 92 -6.53 -11.84 8.15
N CYS A 93 -7.13 -11.71 6.98
CA CYS A 93 -7.01 -10.53 6.14
C CYS A 93 -7.51 -9.28 6.86
N LEU A 94 -8.67 -9.36 7.51
CA LEU A 94 -9.23 -8.26 8.31
C LEU A 94 -8.30 -7.86 9.46
N GLY A 95 -7.71 -8.82 10.15
CA GLY A 95 -6.74 -8.57 11.23
C GLY A 95 -5.49 -7.83 10.75
N LEU A 96 -4.94 -8.22 9.60
CA LEU A 96 -3.76 -7.59 9.00
C LEU A 96 -4.07 -6.18 8.47
N ALA A 97 -5.24 -6.00 7.88
CA ALA A 97 -5.69 -4.67 7.46
C ALA A 97 -5.86 -3.73 8.67
N ARG A 98 -6.42 -4.24 9.77
CA ARG A 98 -6.53 -3.48 11.03
C ARG A 98 -5.15 -3.11 11.58
N GLU A 99 -4.19 -4.01 11.52
CA GLU A 99 -2.81 -3.75 11.97
C GLU A 99 -2.19 -2.59 11.19
N LEU A 100 -2.30 -2.59 9.87
CA LEU A 100 -1.79 -1.53 9.01
C LEU A 100 -2.48 -0.19 9.32
N HIS A 101 -3.79 -0.20 9.45
CA HIS A 101 -4.59 0.96 9.86
C HIS A 101 -4.12 1.53 11.19
N ALA A 102 -3.98 0.68 12.21
CA ALA A 102 -3.56 1.08 13.54
C ALA A 102 -2.13 1.65 13.55
N LEU A 103 -1.22 1.06 12.79
CA LEU A 103 0.15 1.52 12.66
C LEU A 103 0.20 2.95 12.10
N PHE A 104 -0.48 3.19 10.99
CA PHE A 104 -0.54 4.50 10.37
C PHE A 104 -1.19 5.54 11.28
N THR A 105 -2.30 5.19 11.91
CA THR A 105 -3.02 6.07 12.83
C THR A 105 -2.18 6.46 14.05
N ARG A 106 -1.43 5.51 14.61
CA ARG A 106 -0.50 5.82 15.72
C ARG A 106 0.59 6.80 15.32
N ARG A 107 1.11 6.68 14.10
CA ARG A 107 2.20 7.54 13.61
C ARG A 107 1.73 8.93 13.21
N HIS A 108 0.54 9.03 12.64
CA HIS A 108 0.07 10.26 11.98
C HIS A 108 -1.21 10.84 12.62
N GLY A 109 -1.76 10.20 13.63
CA GLY A 109 -2.93 10.68 14.37
C GLY A 109 -4.27 10.27 13.76
N CYS A 110 -4.35 10.10 12.46
CA CYS A 110 -5.56 9.69 11.73
C CYS A 110 -5.18 9.19 10.34
N LEU A 111 -6.17 8.73 9.56
CA LEU A 111 -5.99 8.46 8.14
C LEU A 111 -6.88 9.32 7.24
N CYS A 112 -7.54 10.33 7.80
CA CYS A 112 -8.37 11.27 7.06
C CYS A 112 -7.50 12.21 6.21
N CYS A 113 -7.57 12.09 4.90
CA CYS A 113 -6.78 12.88 3.96
C CYS A 113 -6.95 14.39 4.19
N ARG A 114 -8.18 14.84 4.43
CA ARG A 114 -8.47 16.25 4.69
C ARG A 114 -7.72 16.78 5.93
N THR A 115 -7.66 15.99 6.99
CA THR A 115 -6.94 16.35 8.22
C THR A 115 -5.44 16.29 7.99
N LEU A 116 -4.93 15.26 7.34
CA LEU A 116 -3.50 15.09 7.05
C LEU A 116 -2.95 16.18 6.13
N THR A 117 -3.79 16.74 5.26
CA THR A 117 -3.41 17.78 4.30
C THR A 117 -3.90 19.16 4.69
N HIS A 118 -4.38 19.33 5.94
CA HIS A 118 -4.89 20.61 6.43
C HIS A 118 -3.86 21.72 6.26
N GLY A 119 -4.30 22.84 5.66
CA GLY A 119 -3.42 23.98 5.38
C GLY A 119 -2.49 23.82 4.18
N MET A 120 -2.51 22.67 3.50
CA MET A 120 -1.73 22.46 2.29
C MET A 120 -2.55 22.77 1.05
N VAL A 121 -1.88 23.31 0.03
CA VAL A 121 -2.45 23.43 -1.31
C VAL A 121 -2.30 22.08 -2.00
N LEU A 122 -3.38 21.52 -2.52
CA LEU A 122 -3.35 20.25 -3.26
C LEU A 122 -2.37 20.34 -4.45
N LYS A 123 -1.57 19.29 -4.58
CA LYS A 123 -0.53 19.15 -5.61
C LYS A 123 0.62 20.16 -5.49
N SER A 124 0.70 20.92 -4.40
CA SER A 124 1.88 21.73 -4.09
C SER A 124 3.08 20.83 -3.77
N PRO A 125 4.32 21.36 -3.85
CA PRO A 125 5.51 20.60 -3.46
C PRO A 125 5.42 19.99 -2.05
N GLU A 126 4.84 20.71 -1.09
CA GLU A 126 4.62 20.23 0.28
C GLU A 126 3.67 19.04 0.33
N HIS A 127 2.52 19.16 -0.34
CA HIS A 127 1.53 18.09 -0.43
C HIS A 127 2.11 16.84 -1.10
N LEU A 128 2.82 17.00 -2.23
CA LEU A 128 3.45 15.89 -2.94
C LEU A 128 4.51 15.18 -2.09
N ARG A 129 5.36 15.93 -1.39
CA ARG A 129 6.37 15.32 -0.49
C ARG A 129 5.73 14.45 0.57
N GLN A 130 4.66 14.93 1.21
CA GLN A 130 3.94 14.16 2.22
C GLN A 130 3.32 12.91 1.65
N CYS A 131 2.62 13.00 0.52
CA CYS A 131 1.96 11.86 -0.12
C CYS A 131 2.97 10.82 -0.63
N ILE A 132 4.11 11.26 -1.15
CA ILE A 132 5.21 10.37 -1.55
C ILE A 132 5.74 9.61 -0.32
N ALA A 133 5.98 10.32 0.79
CA ALA A 133 6.47 9.72 2.02
C ALA A 133 5.46 8.71 2.61
N PHE A 134 4.18 9.03 2.63
CA PHE A 134 3.13 8.10 3.07
C PHE A 134 3.05 6.86 2.18
N THR A 135 3.16 7.06 0.87
CA THR A 135 3.16 5.96 -0.10
C THR A 135 4.30 4.99 0.16
N GLY A 136 5.50 5.50 0.32
CA GLY A 136 6.68 4.69 0.63
C GLY A 136 6.57 3.99 1.97
N GLU A 137 6.15 4.70 3.01
CA GLU A 137 5.97 4.13 4.36
C GLU A 137 4.97 2.97 4.36
N VAL A 138 3.81 3.17 3.78
CA VAL A 138 2.77 2.13 3.75
C VAL A 138 3.19 0.96 2.87
N ALA A 139 3.83 1.21 1.74
CA ALA A 139 4.37 0.14 0.90
C ALA A 139 5.39 -0.72 1.67
N GLU A 140 6.30 -0.09 2.39
CA GLU A 140 7.31 -0.77 3.20
C GLU A 140 6.68 -1.59 4.33
N GLU A 141 5.75 -1.01 5.08
CA GLU A 141 5.07 -1.71 6.17
C GLU A 141 4.19 -2.86 5.68
N THR A 142 3.52 -2.67 4.54
CA THR A 142 2.77 -3.74 3.88
C THR A 142 3.70 -4.91 3.51
N ALA A 143 4.86 -4.61 2.93
CA ALA A 143 5.86 -5.63 2.60
C ALA A 143 6.37 -6.37 3.84
N LYS A 144 6.62 -5.67 4.94
CA LYS A 144 7.02 -6.29 6.22
C LYS A 144 5.96 -7.22 6.78
N ILE A 145 4.70 -6.82 6.73
CA ILE A 145 3.58 -7.67 7.16
C ILE A 145 3.52 -8.94 6.30
N ILE A 146 3.59 -8.80 4.98
CA ILE A 146 3.55 -9.95 4.06
C ILE A 146 4.70 -10.92 4.35
N LEU A 147 5.92 -10.44 4.47
CA LEU A 147 7.10 -11.27 4.75
C LEU A 147 6.97 -11.99 6.09
N ARG A 148 6.56 -11.29 7.13
CA ARG A 148 6.34 -11.89 8.45
C ARG A 148 5.31 -13.03 8.40
N GLU A 149 4.19 -12.79 7.72
CA GLU A 149 3.10 -13.76 7.63
C GLU A 149 3.40 -14.95 6.71
N MET A 150 4.30 -14.75 5.76
CA MET A 150 4.81 -15.83 4.91
C MET A 150 5.97 -16.61 5.58
N GLY A 151 6.40 -16.22 6.78
CA GLY A 151 7.52 -16.84 7.49
C GLY A 151 8.90 -16.50 6.92
N GLU A 152 9.00 -15.45 6.12
CA GLU A 152 10.27 -14.97 5.57
C GLU A 152 10.86 -13.88 6.48
N THR A 153 12.17 -13.98 6.77
CA THR A 153 12.87 -12.95 7.54
C THR A 153 13.30 -11.82 6.61
N PRO A 154 12.97 -10.54 6.91
CA PRO A 154 13.49 -9.41 6.16
C PRO A 154 15.03 -9.41 6.21
N ARG A 155 15.67 -9.16 5.08
CA ARG A 155 17.12 -8.94 5.07
C ARG A 155 17.41 -7.56 5.68
N ASN A 156 18.30 -7.54 6.66
CA ASN A 156 18.91 -6.31 7.18
C ASN A 156 19.85 -5.73 6.14
#